data_4d2fc3b91e7e22eed112debf34e0d32f
#
_entry.id   4d2fc3b91e7e22eed112debf34e0d32f
#
_cell.length_a   1.000
_cell.length_b   1.000
_cell.length_c   1.000
_cell.angle_alpha   90.00
_cell.angle_beta   90.00
_cell.angle_gamma   90.00
#
_symmetry.space_group_name_H-M   'P 1'
#
loop_
_entity.id
_entity.type
_entity.pdbx_description
1 polymer ?
#
loop_
_entity_poly.entity_id
_entity_poly.type
_entity_poly.pdbx_seq_one_letter_code
_entity_poly.pdbx_strand_id
1 'polypeptide(L)'
;LKLARKYAHDKFGGEKSEIIAFNHAFHGRTLFTVSVGGQPKYSSDYAPLPQGITHLPYNDIEAVTAAISSRTCAVIVEPIIGEGGVIPADPAFLQALRTLCDRHHATLIFDEVQTGAGRTGHLYAYQHYNVVPDILTSAKGLGGGFPIGAMLAKEAWAQVFQPGTHGTTFGGNPLAATVANAVLAHLDAPLLAGVGERHALIVDQLNAISARYDAFSAVRGTGLLIGAELAGPLRGKAKTLTNLAAEEGLIALIAGPDVLRFAPALNIPLADIAEAFVRLDRAVARLTR
;
A
#
# COMPACT_ATOMS: atom_id res chain seq x y z
N LEU A 1 -2.26 -11.00 -10.40
CA LEU A 1 -3.00 -10.71 -11.65
C LEU A 1 -3.11 -11.96 -12.55
N LYS A 2 -2.01 -12.64 -12.91
CA LYS A 2 -2.04 -13.86 -13.75
C LYS A 2 -2.91 -14.95 -13.12
N LEU A 3 -2.80 -15.21 -11.81
CA LEU A 3 -3.60 -16.19 -11.10
C LEU A 3 -5.10 -15.89 -11.21
N ALA A 4 -5.49 -14.63 -10.96
CA ALA A 4 -6.88 -14.21 -11.03
C ALA A 4 -7.48 -14.38 -12.44
N ARG A 5 -6.75 -13.98 -13.50
CA ARG A 5 -7.18 -14.20 -14.89
C ARG A 5 -7.28 -15.70 -15.22
N LYS A 6 -6.27 -16.49 -14.82
CA LYS A 6 -6.32 -17.93 -15.07
C LYS A 6 -7.48 -18.62 -14.33
N TYR A 7 -7.69 -18.28 -13.06
CA TYR A 7 -8.82 -18.81 -12.29
C TYR A 7 -10.16 -18.49 -12.98
N ALA A 8 -10.34 -17.23 -13.38
CA ALA A 8 -11.56 -16.81 -14.04
C ALA A 8 -11.76 -17.51 -15.39
N HIS A 9 -10.70 -17.62 -16.20
CA HIS A 9 -10.73 -18.34 -17.48
C HIS A 9 -11.11 -19.81 -17.30
N ASP A 10 -10.49 -20.51 -16.35
CA ASP A 10 -10.72 -21.95 -16.13
C ASP A 10 -12.12 -22.23 -15.56
N LYS A 11 -12.68 -21.31 -14.77
CA LYS A 11 -13.96 -21.52 -14.10
C LYS A 11 -15.15 -20.94 -14.86
N PHE A 12 -14.97 -19.84 -15.61
CA PHE A 12 -16.08 -19.05 -16.17
C PHE A 12 -15.88 -18.74 -17.67
N GLY A 13 -14.76 -19.09 -18.27
CA GLY A 13 -14.45 -18.84 -19.67
C GLY A 13 -13.67 -17.54 -19.92
N GLY A 14 -13.22 -17.37 -21.17
CA GLY A 14 -12.28 -16.29 -21.55
C GLY A 14 -12.83 -14.88 -21.51
N GLU A 15 -14.15 -14.71 -21.55
CA GLU A 15 -14.80 -13.40 -21.49
C GLU A 15 -14.66 -12.71 -20.12
N LYS A 16 -14.43 -13.49 -19.05
CA LYS A 16 -14.22 -12.99 -17.70
C LYS A 16 -12.74 -12.63 -17.46
N SER A 17 -12.31 -11.48 -18.00
CA SER A 17 -10.88 -11.08 -18.01
C SER A 17 -10.61 -9.65 -17.54
N GLU A 18 -11.66 -8.87 -17.24
CA GLU A 18 -11.55 -7.47 -16.85
C GLU A 18 -11.07 -7.32 -15.40
N ILE A 19 -10.26 -6.27 -15.16
CA ILE A 19 -9.71 -5.97 -13.83
C ILE A 19 -10.14 -4.55 -13.44
N ILE A 20 -10.66 -4.41 -12.24
CA ILE A 20 -10.88 -3.11 -11.60
C ILE A 20 -9.70 -2.81 -10.68
N ALA A 21 -9.16 -1.62 -10.81
CA ALA A 21 -8.11 -1.04 -9.97
C ALA A 21 -8.48 0.40 -9.58
N PHE A 22 -7.65 1.07 -8.80
CA PHE A 22 -8.00 2.39 -8.26
C PHE A 22 -6.98 3.45 -8.65
N ASN A 23 -7.47 4.68 -8.83
CA ASN A 23 -6.64 5.85 -9.05
C ASN A 23 -5.65 6.02 -7.88
N HIS A 24 -4.46 6.54 -8.19
CA HIS A 24 -3.37 6.75 -7.25
C HIS A 24 -2.68 5.47 -6.73
N ALA A 25 -3.18 4.27 -7.04
CA ALA A 25 -2.58 3.01 -6.63
C ALA A 25 -1.21 2.77 -7.28
N PHE A 26 -0.39 1.95 -6.62
CA PHE A 26 0.91 1.51 -7.14
C PHE A 26 1.09 0.00 -6.93
N HIS A 27 1.10 -0.76 -8.03
CA HIS A 27 1.17 -2.22 -8.00
C HIS A 27 2.45 -2.81 -8.60
N GLY A 28 3.46 -1.98 -8.87
CA GLY A 28 4.75 -2.41 -9.40
C GLY A 28 5.11 -1.77 -10.74
N ARG A 29 6.24 -2.23 -11.32
CA ARG A 29 6.88 -1.64 -12.50
C ARG A 29 6.95 -2.53 -13.72
N THR A 30 6.54 -3.81 -13.62
CA THR A 30 6.42 -4.65 -14.83
C THR A 30 5.25 -4.18 -15.67
N LEU A 31 5.28 -4.43 -16.98
CA LEU A 31 4.29 -3.88 -17.92
C LEU A 31 2.85 -4.11 -17.47
N PHE A 32 2.51 -5.31 -16.98
CA PHE A 32 1.15 -5.60 -16.54
C PHE A 32 0.82 -4.89 -15.21
N THR A 33 1.73 -4.86 -14.23
CA THR A 33 1.47 -4.23 -12.94
C THR A 33 1.47 -2.71 -13.02
N VAL A 34 2.32 -2.10 -13.87
CA VAL A 34 2.30 -0.65 -14.09
C VAL A 34 1.02 -0.20 -14.81
N SER A 35 0.46 -1.07 -15.65
CA SER A 35 -0.82 -0.81 -16.35
C SER A 35 -2.02 -0.87 -15.40
N VAL A 36 -1.94 -1.69 -14.34
CA VAL A 36 -2.96 -1.78 -13.28
C VAL A 36 -2.78 -0.67 -12.25
N GLY A 37 -1.57 -0.11 -12.13
CA GLY A 37 -1.32 1.06 -11.27
C GLY A 37 -2.09 2.29 -11.72
N GLY A 38 -2.68 3.02 -10.76
CA GLY A 38 -3.55 4.17 -11.02
C GLY A 38 -2.83 5.52 -11.18
N GLN A 39 -1.56 5.52 -11.60
CA GLN A 39 -0.73 6.72 -11.76
C GLN A 39 -0.17 6.81 -13.19
N PRO A 40 -0.83 7.53 -14.11
CA PRO A 40 -0.45 7.61 -15.53
C PRO A 40 1.01 8.00 -15.78
N LYS A 41 1.60 8.81 -14.92
CA LYS A 41 3.03 9.20 -15.00
C LYS A 41 4.02 8.03 -15.05
N TYR A 42 3.58 6.83 -14.63
CA TYR A 42 4.41 5.62 -14.66
C TYR A 42 4.14 4.70 -15.85
N SER A 43 3.03 4.89 -16.56
CA SER A 43 2.57 3.96 -17.59
C SER A 43 2.41 4.58 -18.98
N SER A 44 2.21 5.90 -19.10
CA SER A 44 1.89 6.58 -20.38
C SER A 44 2.91 6.33 -21.49
N ASP A 45 4.19 6.22 -21.15
CA ASP A 45 5.27 6.10 -22.14
C ASP A 45 5.47 4.65 -22.65
N TYR A 46 4.66 3.69 -22.14
CA TYR A 46 4.83 2.26 -22.44
C TYR A 46 3.67 1.67 -23.24
N ALA A 47 2.91 2.51 -23.95
CA ALA A 47 1.82 2.05 -24.82
C ALA A 47 2.33 1.15 -25.96
N PRO A 48 1.54 0.15 -26.44
CA PRO A 48 0.20 -0.19 -25.99
C PRO A 48 0.17 -0.98 -24.69
N LEU A 49 -0.70 -0.57 -23.77
CA LEU A 49 -0.86 -1.24 -22.48
C LEU A 49 -1.84 -2.43 -22.58
N PRO A 50 -1.72 -3.45 -21.70
CA PRO A 50 -2.71 -4.51 -21.58
C PRO A 50 -4.13 -3.98 -21.40
N GLN A 51 -5.07 -4.50 -22.19
CA GLN A 51 -6.47 -4.12 -22.17
C GLN A 51 -7.26 -4.77 -21.05
N GLY A 52 -8.49 -4.29 -20.83
CA GLY A 52 -9.42 -4.82 -19.84
C GLY A 52 -9.11 -4.37 -18.41
N ILE A 53 -8.52 -3.20 -18.23
CA ILE A 53 -8.23 -2.58 -16.93
C ILE A 53 -9.01 -1.29 -16.82
N THR A 54 -9.80 -1.16 -15.75
CA THR A 54 -10.59 0.04 -15.42
C THR A 54 -10.10 0.62 -14.11
N HIS A 55 -9.77 1.92 -14.11
CA HIS A 55 -9.38 2.64 -12.90
C HIS A 55 -10.55 3.46 -12.38
N LEU A 56 -10.88 3.30 -11.11
CA LEU A 56 -11.98 3.97 -10.42
C LEU A 56 -11.46 4.87 -9.30
N PRO A 57 -12.25 5.86 -8.86
CA PRO A 57 -11.93 6.60 -7.64
C PRO A 57 -11.82 5.66 -6.43
N TYR A 58 -10.85 5.91 -5.58
CA TYR A 58 -10.66 5.16 -4.34
C TYR A 58 -11.71 5.58 -3.29
N ASN A 59 -12.19 4.66 -2.49
CA ASN A 59 -13.28 4.84 -1.51
C ASN A 59 -14.66 5.18 -2.13
N ASP A 60 -14.84 4.98 -3.44
CA ASP A 60 -16.11 5.20 -4.15
C ASP A 60 -16.84 3.87 -4.39
N ILE A 61 -17.77 3.54 -3.48
CA ILE A 61 -18.58 2.31 -3.56
C ILE A 61 -19.53 2.35 -4.77
N GLU A 62 -20.07 3.52 -5.10
CA GLU A 62 -21.03 3.68 -6.22
C GLU A 62 -20.32 3.42 -7.55
N ALA A 63 -19.12 3.98 -7.74
CA ALA A 63 -18.33 3.74 -8.93
C ALA A 63 -18.00 2.26 -9.13
N VAL A 64 -17.62 1.54 -8.06
CA VAL A 64 -17.35 0.09 -8.15
C VAL A 64 -18.64 -0.67 -8.45
N THR A 65 -19.75 -0.34 -7.80
CA THR A 65 -21.05 -1.01 -8.02
C THR A 65 -21.52 -0.85 -9.47
N ALA A 66 -21.30 0.29 -10.07
CA ALA A 66 -21.66 0.55 -11.47
C ALA A 66 -20.73 -0.16 -12.48
N ALA A 67 -19.46 -0.34 -12.13
CA ALA A 67 -18.46 -0.87 -13.05
C ALA A 67 -18.29 -2.39 -13.00
N ILE A 68 -18.50 -3.02 -11.84
CA ILE A 68 -18.32 -4.47 -11.67
C ILE A 68 -19.40 -5.25 -12.43
N SER A 69 -18.97 -6.27 -13.16
CA SER A 69 -19.88 -7.05 -14.02
C SER A 69 -19.50 -8.54 -14.05
N SER A 70 -20.26 -9.33 -14.79
CA SER A 70 -19.93 -10.75 -15.05
C SER A 70 -18.59 -10.93 -15.78
N ARG A 71 -18.09 -9.89 -16.45
CA ARG A 71 -16.80 -9.88 -17.14
C ARG A 71 -15.62 -9.55 -16.23
N THR A 72 -15.87 -9.02 -15.04
CA THR A 72 -14.83 -8.68 -14.06
C THR A 72 -14.23 -9.94 -13.45
N CYS A 73 -12.95 -10.21 -13.70
CA CYS A 73 -12.23 -11.33 -13.12
C CYS A 73 -11.60 -11.00 -11.77
N ALA A 74 -11.23 -9.72 -11.54
CA ALA A 74 -10.58 -9.30 -10.30
C ALA A 74 -10.82 -7.84 -9.97
N VAL A 75 -10.80 -7.54 -8.68
CA VAL A 75 -10.62 -6.20 -8.11
C VAL A 75 -9.33 -6.23 -7.31
N ILE A 76 -8.40 -5.31 -7.60
CA ILE A 76 -7.15 -5.17 -6.85
C ILE A 76 -7.13 -3.85 -6.11
N VAL A 77 -6.74 -3.89 -4.83
CA VAL A 77 -6.74 -2.73 -3.94
C VAL A 77 -5.58 -2.79 -2.96
N GLU A 78 -4.95 -1.64 -2.69
CA GLU A 78 -4.11 -1.45 -1.51
C GLU A 78 -5.03 -1.11 -0.33
N PRO A 79 -4.95 -1.78 0.84
CA PRO A 79 -5.72 -1.37 2.03
C PRO A 79 -5.42 0.06 2.49
N ILE A 80 -4.22 0.54 2.21
CA ILE A 80 -3.82 1.95 2.29
C ILE A 80 -3.03 2.26 1.04
N ILE A 81 -3.48 3.19 0.22
CA ILE A 81 -2.68 3.67 -0.91
C ILE A 81 -1.41 4.31 -0.36
N GLY A 82 -0.26 3.69 -0.61
CA GLY A 82 1.00 4.15 -0.03
C GLY A 82 1.67 5.28 -0.82
N GLU A 83 1.89 5.06 -2.13
CA GLU A 83 2.64 5.99 -3.01
C GLU A 83 1.79 7.19 -3.45
N GLY A 84 0.48 7.02 -3.50
CA GLY A 84 -0.46 8.02 -4.02
C GLY A 84 -1.08 8.93 -2.96
N GLY A 85 -0.48 9.07 -1.76
CA GLY A 85 -0.94 10.04 -0.77
C GLY A 85 -1.17 9.50 0.64
N VAL A 86 -0.80 8.27 0.94
CA VAL A 86 -1.10 7.59 2.22
C VAL A 86 -2.59 7.70 2.53
N ILE A 87 -3.42 7.11 1.69
CA ILE A 87 -4.88 7.19 1.79
C ILE A 87 -5.41 5.85 2.32
N PRO A 88 -5.88 5.77 3.57
CA PRO A 88 -6.54 4.56 4.09
C PRO A 88 -7.84 4.28 3.37
N ALA A 89 -8.16 2.99 3.21
CA ALA A 89 -9.49 2.59 2.79
C ALA A 89 -10.49 2.86 3.90
N ASP A 90 -11.69 3.28 3.53
CA ASP A 90 -12.82 3.25 4.44
C ASP A 90 -13.21 1.79 4.70
N PRO A 91 -13.44 1.38 5.96
CA PRO A 91 -13.83 -0.01 6.26
C PRO A 91 -15.06 -0.47 5.48
N ALA A 92 -16.05 0.42 5.30
CA ALA A 92 -17.25 0.14 4.51
C ALA A 92 -16.93 -0.13 3.03
N PHE A 93 -15.92 0.56 2.47
CA PHE A 93 -15.47 0.36 1.10
C PHE A 93 -14.88 -1.04 0.90
N LEU A 94 -13.95 -1.48 1.76
CA LEU A 94 -13.37 -2.82 1.64
C LEU A 94 -14.42 -3.92 1.85
N GLN A 95 -15.37 -3.72 2.77
CA GLN A 95 -16.47 -4.65 2.97
C GLN A 95 -17.39 -4.71 1.74
N ALA A 96 -17.67 -3.57 1.11
CA ALA A 96 -18.42 -3.50 -0.13
C ALA A 96 -17.70 -4.22 -1.27
N LEU A 97 -16.36 -4.02 -1.42
CA LEU A 97 -15.56 -4.75 -2.40
C LEU A 97 -15.67 -6.27 -2.20
N ARG A 98 -15.60 -6.76 -0.95
CA ARG A 98 -15.76 -8.20 -0.68
C ARG A 98 -17.13 -8.69 -1.12
N THR A 99 -18.19 -8.00 -0.74
CA THR A 99 -19.57 -8.36 -1.08
C THR A 99 -19.81 -8.35 -2.60
N LEU A 100 -19.32 -7.34 -3.29
CA LEU A 100 -19.44 -7.22 -4.74
C LEU A 100 -18.64 -8.31 -5.46
N CYS A 101 -17.40 -8.56 -5.02
CA CYS A 101 -16.57 -9.63 -5.59
C CYS A 101 -17.25 -11.01 -5.43
N ASP A 102 -17.82 -11.30 -4.26
CA ASP A 102 -18.53 -12.55 -4.03
C ASP A 102 -19.76 -12.69 -4.96
N ARG A 103 -20.55 -11.63 -5.06
CA ARG A 103 -21.76 -11.61 -5.93
C ARG A 103 -21.43 -11.83 -7.40
N HIS A 104 -20.34 -11.23 -7.88
CA HIS A 104 -19.93 -11.29 -9.28
C HIS A 104 -18.90 -12.37 -9.57
N HIS A 105 -18.55 -13.22 -8.59
CA HIS A 105 -17.48 -14.22 -8.70
C HIS A 105 -16.15 -13.62 -9.19
N ALA A 106 -15.84 -12.40 -8.78
CA ALA A 106 -14.58 -11.74 -9.04
C ALA A 106 -13.58 -12.02 -7.91
N THR A 107 -12.30 -12.11 -8.24
CA THR A 107 -11.23 -12.30 -7.25
C THR A 107 -10.94 -10.98 -6.54
N LEU A 108 -11.02 -10.93 -5.22
CA LEU A 108 -10.54 -9.79 -4.43
C LEU A 108 -9.05 -9.97 -4.11
N ILE A 109 -8.23 -9.02 -4.58
CA ILE A 109 -6.77 -9.02 -4.37
C ILE A 109 -6.42 -7.86 -3.45
N PHE A 110 -5.81 -8.14 -2.29
CA PHE A 110 -5.17 -7.12 -1.48
C PHE A 110 -3.69 -7.05 -1.80
N ASP A 111 -3.24 -5.88 -2.26
CA ASP A 111 -1.83 -5.58 -2.37
C ASP A 111 -1.32 -5.04 -1.02
N GLU A 112 -0.74 -5.93 -0.26
CA GLU A 112 -0.18 -5.64 1.06
C GLU A 112 1.36 -5.53 1.05
N VAL A 113 1.91 -5.21 -0.11
CA VAL A 113 3.36 -4.99 -0.27
C VAL A 113 3.86 -3.86 0.62
N GLN A 114 3.03 -2.86 0.90
CA GLN A 114 3.39 -1.73 1.77
C GLN A 114 2.74 -1.80 3.15
N THR A 115 1.53 -2.35 3.25
CA THR A 115 0.74 -2.41 4.49
C THR A 115 1.02 -3.64 5.34
N GLY A 116 1.58 -4.70 4.74
CA GLY A 116 1.89 -5.96 5.43
C GLY A 116 3.17 -5.93 6.24
N ALA A 117 3.55 -7.11 6.73
CA ALA A 117 4.74 -7.34 7.55
C ALA A 117 4.81 -6.40 8.78
N GLY A 118 3.71 -6.27 9.51
CA GLY A 118 3.65 -5.51 10.76
C GLY A 118 3.40 -4.01 10.64
N ARG A 119 3.43 -3.45 9.43
CA ARG A 119 3.41 -2.00 9.18
C ARG A 119 2.22 -1.28 9.82
N THR A 120 1.05 -1.91 9.83
CA THR A 120 -0.20 -1.36 10.38
C THR A 120 -0.47 -1.75 11.84
N GLY A 121 0.49 -2.42 12.52
CA GLY A 121 0.30 -2.99 13.85
C GLY A 121 -0.33 -4.38 13.84
N HIS A 122 -0.63 -4.91 12.66
CA HIS A 122 -1.08 -6.28 12.41
C HIS A 122 -0.10 -6.95 11.44
N LEU A 123 -0.03 -8.28 11.43
CA LEU A 123 0.82 -8.98 10.48
C LEU A 123 0.50 -8.55 9.04
N TYR A 124 -0.79 -8.47 8.72
CA TYR A 124 -1.32 -7.90 7.47
C TYR A 124 -2.54 -7.01 7.77
N ALA A 125 -2.72 -5.95 6.97
CA ALA A 125 -3.77 -4.95 7.16
C ALA A 125 -5.19 -5.53 7.01
N TYR A 126 -5.38 -6.62 6.25
CA TYR A 126 -6.69 -7.28 6.16
C TYR A 126 -7.27 -7.68 7.53
N GLN A 127 -6.39 -7.97 8.50
CA GLN A 127 -6.78 -8.30 9.88
C GLN A 127 -7.39 -7.08 10.61
N HIS A 128 -6.85 -5.89 10.36
CA HIS A 128 -7.38 -4.64 10.90
C HIS A 128 -8.78 -4.34 10.36
N TYR A 129 -8.98 -4.56 9.04
CA TYR A 129 -10.26 -4.30 8.38
C TYR A 129 -11.27 -5.45 8.51
N ASN A 130 -10.85 -6.60 9.02
CA ASN A 130 -11.66 -7.82 9.10
C ASN A 130 -12.28 -8.22 7.74
N VAL A 131 -11.53 -8.05 6.65
CA VAL A 131 -11.91 -8.41 5.28
C VAL A 131 -10.87 -9.34 4.69
N VAL A 132 -11.21 -10.61 4.51
CA VAL A 132 -10.28 -11.62 3.97
C VAL A 132 -10.28 -11.59 2.44
N PRO A 133 -9.16 -11.26 1.79
CA PRO A 133 -9.04 -11.31 0.33
C PRO A 133 -8.94 -12.77 -0.16
N ASP A 134 -9.10 -12.96 -1.47
CA ASP A 134 -8.85 -14.27 -2.10
C ASP A 134 -7.38 -14.45 -2.43
N ILE A 135 -6.70 -13.35 -2.76
CA ILE A 135 -5.26 -13.27 -3.01
C ILE A 135 -4.69 -12.08 -2.23
N LEU A 136 -3.53 -12.29 -1.61
CA LEU A 136 -2.75 -11.27 -0.93
C LEU A 136 -1.34 -11.27 -1.48
N THR A 137 -0.77 -10.08 -1.77
CA THR A 137 0.63 -9.93 -2.15
C THR A 137 1.44 -9.27 -1.04
N SER A 138 2.65 -9.75 -0.82
CA SER A 138 3.57 -9.27 0.22
C SER A 138 4.99 -9.14 -0.32
N ALA A 139 5.73 -8.14 0.12
CA ALA A 139 7.13 -7.92 -0.21
C ALA A 139 7.77 -6.93 0.80
N LYS A 140 8.74 -6.14 0.40
CA LYS A 140 9.38 -5.07 1.19
C LYS A 140 9.72 -5.52 2.61
N GLY A 141 8.89 -5.16 3.61
CA GLY A 141 9.06 -5.53 5.01
C GLY A 141 9.22 -7.04 5.25
N LEU A 142 8.60 -7.88 4.42
CA LEU A 142 8.75 -9.33 4.49
C LEU A 142 10.21 -9.78 4.40
N GLY A 143 11.03 -9.08 3.62
CA GLY A 143 12.44 -9.42 3.43
C GLY A 143 13.41 -8.68 4.34
N GLY A 144 12.94 -7.74 5.19
CA GLY A 144 13.83 -6.99 6.10
C GLY A 144 14.99 -6.28 5.38
N GLY A 145 14.84 -5.94 4.10
CA GLY A 145 15.87 -5.37 3.23
C GLY A 145 16.39 -6.34 2.15
N PHE A 146 16.17 -7.65 2.30
CA PHE A 146 16.46 -8.62 1.26
C PHE A 146 15.33 -8.67 0.19
N PRO A 147 15.66 -8.74 -1.12
CA PRO A 147 14.63 -8.74 -2.16
C PRO A 147 13.85 -10.06 -2.18
N ILE A 148 12.58 -9.99 -1.84
CA ILE A 148 11.63 -11.09 -1.87
C ILE A 148 10.22 -10.56 -2.15
N GLY A 149 9.39 -11.35 -2.81
CA GLY A 149 7.96 -11.18 -2.92
C GLY A 149 7.25 -12.50 -2.68
N ALA A 150 6.08 -12.44 -2.08
CA ALA A 150 5.23 -13.60 -1.84
C ALA A 150 3.80 -13.28 -2.29
N MET A 151 3.10 -14.32 -2.74
CA MET A 151 1.67 -14.29 -3.01
C MET A 151 1.02 -15.41 -2.21
N LEU A 152 0.03 -15.04 -1.41
CA LEU A 152 -0.83 -15.98 -0.69
C LEU A 152 -2.18 -16.02 -1.39
N ALA A 153 -2.74 -17.21 -1.55
CA ALA A 153 -4.04 -17.38 -2.18
C ALA A 153 -4.85 -18.44 -1.44
N LYS A 154 -6.18 -18.29 -1.43
CA LYS A 154 -7.06 -19.36 -0.99
C LYS A 154 -6.88 -20.59 -1.88
N GLU A 155 -7.08 -21.77 -1.34
CA GLU A 155 -6.82 -23.04 -2.01
C GLU A 155 -7.51 -23.16 -3.39
N ALA A 156 -8.75 -22.73 -3.50
CA ALA A 156 -9.50 -22.80 -4.75
C ALA A 156 -8.85 -22.01 -5.89
N TRP A 157 -8.15 -20.91 -5.58
CA TRP A 157 -7.38 -20.15 -6.57
C TRP A 157 -6.00 -20.76 -6.80
N ALA A 158 -5.32 -21.20 -5.74
CA ALA A 158 -3.97 -21.76 -5.84
C ALA A 158 -3.93 -23.02 -6.73
N GLN A 159 -4.96 -23.86 -6.67
CA GLN A 159 -5.06 -25.12 -7.43
C GLN A 159 -5.05 -24.95 -8.96
N VAL A 160 -5.33 -23.76 -9.52
CA VAL A 160 -5.27 -23.55 -10.98
C VAL A 160 -3.83 -23.34 -11.49
N PHE A 161 -2.88 -23.08 -10.60
CA PHE A 161 -1.47 -23.07 -10.96
C PHE A 161 -0.91 -24.50 -10.92
N GLN A 162 -0.75 -25.07 -12.09
CA GLN A 162 -0.17 -26.40 -12.30
C GLN A 162 1.25 -26.27 -12.88
N PRO A 163 2.09 -27.30 -12.82
CA PRO A 163 3.40 -27.29 -13.46
C PRO A 163 3.33 -26.78 -14.90
N GLY A 164 4.21 -25.84 -15.26
CA GLY A 164 4.26 -25.20 -16.58
C GLY A 164 3.35 -23.99 -16.79
N THR A 165 2.41 -23.68 -15.88
CA THR A 165 1.50 -22.51 -16.04
C THR A 165 2.12 -21.19 -15.60
N HIS A 166 3.03 -21.24 -14.67
CA HIS A 166 3.78 -20.08 -14.15
C HIS A 166 5.16 -20.52 -13.69
N GLY A 167 6.14 -19.63 -13.76
CA GLY A 167 7.49 -19.89 -13.30
C GLY A 167 8.22 -18.60 -12.94
N THR A 168 9.27 -18.75 -12.17
CA THR A 168 10.21 -17.69 -11.79
C THR A 168 11.58 -18.32 -11.55
N THR A 169 12.64 -17.66 -12.02
CA THR A 169 14.00 -18.19 -11.88
C THR A 169 14.48 -18.20 -10.42
N PHE A 170 14.19 -17.17 -9.67
CA PHE A 170 14.67 -16.98 -8.29
C PHE A 170 13.61 -17.22 -7.22
N GLY A 171 12.36 -17.51 -7.59
CA GLY A 171 11.28 -17.73 -6.64
C GLY A 171 11.52 -18.97 -5.79
N GLY A 172 11.24 -18.87 -4.49
CA GLY A 172 11.44 -19.96 -3.54
C GLY A 172 12.90 -20.27 -3.22
N ASN A 173 13.85 -19.38 -3.55
CA ASN A 173 15.24 -19.63 -3.20
C ASN A 173 15.43 -19.69 -1.67
N PRO A 174 16.29 -20.60 -1.17
CA PRO A 174 16.39 -20.87 0.27
C PRO A 174 16.91 -19.66 1.06
N LEU A 175 17.77 -18.83 0.48
CA LEU A 175 18.30 -17.65 1.16
C LEU A 175 17.20 -16.63 1.44
N ALA A 176 16.42 -16.25 0.43
CA ALA A 176 15.31 -15.32 0.61
C ALA A 176 14.23 -15.88 1.57
N ALA A 177 13.92 -17.19 1.46
CA ALA A 177 12.95 -17.83 2.34
C ALA A 177 13.44 -17.85 3.81
N THR A 178 14.73 -18.10 4.05
CA THR A 178 15.33 -18.07 5.39
C THR A 178 15.26 -16.67 5.99
N VAL A 179 15.59 -15.62 5.21
CA VAL A 179 15.49 -14.22 5.66
C VAL A 179 14.04 -13.88 6.00
N ALA A 180 13.08 -14.22 5.13
CA ALA A 180 11.66 -13.95 5.39
C ALA A 180 11.16 -14.65 6.64
N ASN A 181 11.54 -15.91 6.86
CA ASN A 181 11.20 -16.65 8.09
C ASN A 181 11.79 -16.00 9.34
N ALA A 182 13.03 -15.52 9.27
CA ALA A 182 13.64 -14.78 10.38
C ALA A 182 12.87 -13.47 10.67
N VAL A 183 12.50 -12.70 9.64
CA VAL A 183 11.67 -11.51 9.81
C VAL A 183 10.32 -11.84 10.44
N LEU A 184 9.62 -12.84 9.93
CA LEU A 184 8.32 -13.26 10.46
C LEU A 184 8.41 -13.70 11.93
N ALA A 185 9.49 -14.36 12.32
CA ALA A 185 9.72 -14.74 13.72
C ALA A 185 9.92 -13.53 14.67
N HIS A 186 10.34 -12.38 14.13
CA HIS A 186 10.48 -11.14 14.89
C HIS A 186 9.21 -10.27 14.92
N LEU A 187 8.20 -10.59 14.12
CA LEU A 187 6.91 -9.89 14.13
C LEU A 187 6.00 -10.45 15.22
N ASP A 188 6.49 -10.42 16.45
CA ASP A 188 5.79 -10.91 17.63
C ASP A 188 4.76 -9.88 18.18
N ALA A 189 3.95 -10.33 19.14
CA ALA A 189 2.91 -9.49 19.72
C ALA A 189 3.44 -8.21 20.39
N PRO A 190 4.57 -8.21 21.14
CA PRO A 190 5.17 -7.00 21.69
C PRO A 190 5.59 -5.99 20.62
N LEU A 191 6.24 -6.43 19.53
CA LEU A 191 6.63 -5.54 18.45
C LEU A 191 5.42 -4.92 17.77
N LEU A 192 4.40 -5.73 17.45
CA LEU A 192 3.18 -5.26 16.79
C LEU A 192 2.39 -4.28 17.69
N ALA A 193 2.30 -4.54 18.99
CA ALA A 193 1.68 -3.62 19.95
C ALA A 193 2.44 -2.29 20.04
N GLY A 194 3.78 -2.32 20.02
CA GLY A 194 4.61 -1.12 20.04
C GLY A 194 4.49 -0.23 18.79
N VAL A 195 3.92 -0.74 17.69
CA VAL A 195 3.60 0.08 16.50
C VAL A 195 2.55 1.15 16.83
N GLY A 196 1.55 0.80 17.65
CA GLY A 196 0.51 1.76 18.09
C GLY A 196 1.07 2.91 18.92
N GLU A 197 1.98 2.62 19.85
CA GLU A 197 2.64 3.64 20.68
C GLU A 197 3.46 4.62 19.81
N ARG A 198 4.23 4.10 18.89
CA ARG A 198 5.03 4.91 17.94
C ARG A 198 4.15 5.73 17.01
N HIS A 199 3.05 5.16 16.55
CA HIS A 199 2.05 5.88 15.76
C HIS A 199 1.52 7.09 16.51
N ALA A 200 1.04 6.90 17.75
CA ALA A 200 0.49 7.98 18.57
C ALA A 200 1.51 9.10 18.76
N LEU A 201 2.75 8.77 19.13
CA LEU A 201 3.81 9.75 19.29
C LEU A 201 4.07 10.56 18.01
N ILE A 202 4.15 9.91 16.84
CA ILE A 202 4.37 10.58 15.55
C ILE A 202 3.20 11.52 15.23
N VAL A 203 1.97 11.08 15.40
CA VAL A 203 0.76 11.89 15.14
C VAL A 203 0.70 13.11 16.05
N ASP A 204 1.00 12.94 17.35
CA ASP A 204 1.03 14.04 18.32
C ASP A 204 2.08 15.09 17.95
N GLN A 205 3.28 14.66 17.53
CA GLN A 205 4.33 15.56 17.09
C GLN A 205 3.95 16.32 15.80
N LEU A 206 3.33 15.65 14.83
CA LEU A 206 2.84 16.29 13.59
C LEU A 206 1.76 17.32 13.90
N ASN A 207 0.82 17.00 14.78
CA ASN A 207 -0.22 17.91 15.20
C ASN A 207 0.36 19.14 15.95
N ALA A 208 1.38 18.95 16.80
CA ALA A 208 2.06 20.03 17.49
C ALA A 208 2.80 20.98 16.53
N ILE A 209 3.44 20.45 15.48
CA ILE A 209 4.05 21.26 14.41
C ILE A 209 2.96 22.00 13.63
N SER A 210 1.86 21.32 13.28
CA SER A 210 0.76 21.93 12.54
C SER A 210 0.12 23.09 13.34
N ALA A 211 -0.05 22.92 14.64
CA ALA A 211 -0.59 23.97 15.51
C ALA A 211 0.29 25.24 15.55
N ARG A 212 1.61 25.10 15.33
CA ARG A 212 2.55 26.24 15.33
C ARG A 212 2.66 26.96 14.00
N TYR A 213 2.58 26.22 12.89
CA TYR A 213 2.91 26.74 11.56
C TYR A 213 1.77 26.64 10.55
N ASP A 214 0.61 26.10 10.94
CA ASP A 214 -0.49 25.74 10.01
C ASP A 214 0.02 24.89 8.82
N ALA A 215 0.93 23.94 9.13
CA ALA A 215 1.71 23.25 8.12
C ALA A 215 0.97 22.09 7.45
N PHE A 216 0.06 21.43 8.18
CA PHE A 216 -0.61 20.22 7.69
C PHE A 216 -2.14 20.39 7.79
N SER A 217 -2.83 20.12 6.66
CA SER A 217 -4.29 20.09 6.60
C SER A 217 -4.88 18.79 7.13
N ALA A 218 -4.12 17.70 7.06
CA ALA A 218 -4.51 16.39 7.56
C ALA A 218 -3.29 15.53 7.91
N VAL A 219 -3.43 14.72 8.97
CA VAL A 219 -2.52 13.63 9.30
C VAL A 219 -3.35 12.35 9.23
N ARG A 220 -2.91 11.38 8.43
CA ARG A 220 -3.66 10.14 8.18
C ARG A 220 -2.74 8.93 8.02
N GLY A 221 -3.32 7.74 8.08
CA GLY A 221 -2.60 6.46 7.97
C GLY A 221 -2.91 5.54 9.13
N THR A 222 -2.27 4.37 9.14
CA THR A 222 -2.45 3.35 10.19
C THR A 222 -1.10 2.76 10.54
N GLY A 223 -0.86 2.56 11.82
CA GLY A 223 0.43 2.09 12.31
C GLY A 223 1.57 3.01 11.86
N LEU A 224 2.66 2.45 11.37
CA LEU A 224 3.81 3.23 10.93
C LEU A 224 3.83 3.47 9.39
N LEU A 225 2.66 3.63 8.79
CA LEU A 225 2.47 4.21 7.47
C LEU A 225 1.62 5.47 7.62
N ILE A 226 2.28 6.64 7.74
CA ILE A 226 1.66 7.91 8.11
C ILE A 226 1.94 8.93 7.02
N GLY A 227 0.91 9.68 6.63
CA GLY A 227 0.98 10.81 5.70
C GLY A 227 0.55 12.10 6.38
N ALA A 228 1.35 13.15 6.24
CA ALA A 228 0.99 14.51 6.64
C ALA A 228 0.80 15.37 5.38
N GLU A 229 -0.43 15.77 5.09
CA GLU A 229 -0.77 16.57 3.92
C GLU A 229 -0.50 18.05 4.18
N LEU A 230 0.27 18.68 3.32
CA LEU A 230 0.65 20.07 3.43
C LEU A 230 -0.57 21.01 3.26
N ALA A 231 -0.67 21.99 4.12
CA ALA A 231 -1.77 22.98 4.13
C ALA A 231 -1.47 24.22 3.28
N GLY A 232 -2.52 24.89 2.83
CA GLY A 232 -2.49 26.24 2.27
C GLY A 232 -1.36 26.51 1.27
N PRO A 233 -0.50 27.51 1.52
CA PRO A 233 0.58 27.90 0.61
C PRO A 233 1.75 26.91 0.56
N LEU A 234 1.76 25.87 1.41
CA LEU A 234 2.76 24.82 1.43
C LEU A 234 2.44 23.69 0.46
N ARG A 235 1.24 23.62 -0.11
CA ARG A 235 0.87 22.65 -1.14
C ARG A 235 1.86 22.68 -2.30
N GLY A 236 2.19 21.51 -2.84
CA GLY A 236 3.20 21.32 -3.89
C GLY A 236 4.66 21.33 -3.38
N LYS A 237 4.89 21.64 -2.10
CA LYS A 237 6.24 21.79 -1.55
C LYS A 237 6.76 20.59 -0.76
N ALA A 238 6.12 19.41 -0.85
CA ALA A 238 6.58 18.24 -0.10
C ALA A 238 8.04 17.89 -0.41
N LYS A 239 8.46 17.98 -1.69
CA LYS A 239 9.86 17.76 -2.07
C LYS A 239 10.81 18.81 -1.49
N THR A 240 10.41 20.06 -1.45
CA THR A 240 11.20 21.14 -0.81
C THR A 240 11.36 20.85 0.68
N LEU A 241 10.26 20.49 1.36
CA LEU A 241 10.31 20.16 2.78
C LEU A 241 11.20 18.96 3.07
N THR A 242 11.15 17.89 2.25
CA THR A 242 12.07 16.74 2.45
C THR A 242 13.53 17.11 2.25
N ASN A 243 13.84 18.03 1.33
CA ASN A 243 15.21 18.52 1.16
C ASN A 243 15.67 19.32 2.38
N LEU A 244 14.83 20.24 2.90
CA LEU A 244 15.13 21.00 4.12
C LEU A 244 15.28 20.07 5.33
N ALA A 245 14.43 19.04 5.45
CA ALA A 245 14.53 18.04 6.50
C ALA A 245 15.86 17.25 6.42
N ALA A 246 16.31 16.92 5.20
CA ALA A 246 17.59 16.24 4.99
C ALA A 246 18.77 17.11 5.41
N GLU A 247 18.73 18.44 5.19
CA GLU A 247 19.73 19.40 5.68
C GLU A 247 19.76 19.47 7.22
N GLU A 248 18.61 19.27 7.87
CA GLU A 248 18.53 19.15 9.33
C GLU A 248 18.89 17.72 9.84
N GLY A 249 19.25 16.79 8.93
CA GLY A 249 19.62 15.41 9.25
C GLY A 249 18.44 14.44 9.42
N LEU A 250 17.27 14.77 8.85
CA LEU A 250 16.10 13.88 8.82
C LEU A 250 15.78 13.43 7.39
N ILE A 251 15.83 12.13 7.16
CA ILE A 251 15.38 11.53 5.90
C ILE A 251 13.88 11.24 6.02
N ALA A 252 13.07 11.92 5.22
CA ALA A 252 11.64 11.68 5.07
C ALA A 252 11.29 11.38 3.61
N LEU A 253 10.10 10.82 3.38
CA LEU A 253 9.61 10.45 2.06
C LEU A 253 8.46 11.38 1.63
N ILE A 254 8.10 11.29 0.36
CA ILE A 254 6.91 11.93 -0.18
C ILE A 254 5.94 10.89 -0.73
N ALA A 255 4.65 11.23 -0.71
CA ALA A 255 3.60 10.50 -1.39
C ALA A 255 2.79 11.48 -2.26
N GLY A 256 3.24 11.71 -3.48
CA GLY A 256 2.75 12.81 -4.32
C GLY A 256 3.36 14.16 -3.95
N PRO A 257 2.85 15.28 -4.54
CA PRO A 257 3.43 16.60 -4.36
C PRO A 257 3.12 17.25 -3.00
N ASP A 258 2.04 16.80 -2.34
CA ASP A 258 1.46 17.48 -1.18
C ASP A 258 1.64 16.72 0.14
N VAL A 259 2.14 15.48 0.11
CA VAL A 259 2.16 14.63 1.31
C VAL A 259 3.57 14.26 1.70
N LEU A 260 3.92 14.59 2.93
CA LEU A 260 5.10 14.06 3.61
C LEU A 260 4.74 12.68 4.19
N ARG A 261 5.53 11.64 3.85
CA ARG A 261 5.28 10.27 4.27
C ARG A 261 6.32 9.76 5.25
N PHE A 262 5.86 9.12 6.32
CA PHE A 262 6.66 8.47 7.33
C PHE A 262 6.42 6.95 7.30
N ALA A 263 7.50 6.19 7.17
CA ALA A 263 7.50 4.73 7.21
C ALA A 263 8.77 4.21 7.90
N PRO A 264 9.01 4.56 9.17
CA PRO A 264 10.21 4.18 9.89
C PRO A 264 10.27 2.67 10.17
N ALA A 265 11.39 2.18 10.71
CA ALA A 265 11.48 0.82 11.23
C ALA A 265 10.42 0.58 12.32
N LEU A 266 9.86 -0.64 12.37
CA LEU A 266 8.81 -0.96 13.34
C LEU A 266 9.28 -0.84 14.79
N ASN A 267 10.55 -1.08 15.03
CA ASN A 267 11.21 -1.02 16.34
C ASN A 267 11.99 0.27 16.59
N ILE A 268 11.75 1.33 15.79
CA ILE A 268 12.44 2.61 15.97
C ILE A 268 12.32 3.07 17.44
N PRO A 269 13.42 3.46 18.10
CA PRO A 269 13.37 3.99 19.47
C PRO A 269 12.49 5.25 19.57
N LEU A 270 11.72 5.38 20.66
CA LEU A 270 10.89 6.58 20.88
C LEU A 270 11.73 7.86 20.95
N ALA A 271 12.95 7.78 21.49
CA ALA A 271 13.89 8.90 21.53
C ALA A 271 14.29 9.37 20.13
N ASP A 272 14.49 8.45 19.18
CA ASP A 272 14.83 8.77 17.80
C ASP A 272 13.64 9.43 17.07
N ILE A 273 12.41 9.01 17.39
CA ILE A 273 11.21 9.69 16.92
C ILE A 273 11.18 11.12 17.45
N ALA A 274 11.38 11.32 18.75
CA ALA A 274 11.37 12.65 19.35
C ALA A 274 12.42 13.57 18.69
N GLU A 275 13.65 13.10 18.49
CA GLU A 275 14.70 13.86 17.81
C GLU A 275 14.37 14.15 16.35
N ALA A 276 13.80 13.17 15.63
CA ALA A 276 13.37 13.36 14.24
C ALA A 276 12.37 14.52 14.10
N PHE A 277 11.45 14.65 15.05
CA PHE A 277 10.45 15.72 15.02
C PHE A 277 10.99 17.08 15.47
N VAL A 278 12.03 17.15 16.29
CA VAL A 278 12.79 18.40 16.53
C VAL A 278 13.44 18.89 15.22
N ARG A 279 14.01 17.98 14.43
CA ARG A 279 14.59 18.31 13.11
C ARG A 279 13.52 18.70 12.09
N LEU A 280 12.39 17.99 12.05
CA LEU A 280 11.27 18.36 11.17
C LEU A 280 10.71 19.74 11.51
N ASP A 281 10.58 20.07 12.77
CA ASP A 281 10.13 21.39 13.22
C ASP A 281 11.02 22.53 12.67
N ARG A 282 12.36 22.35 12.72
CA ARG A 282 13.29 23.31 12.14
C ARG A 282 13.13 23.43 10.62
N ALA A 283 12.92 22.32 9.93
CA ALA A 283 12.71 22.32 8.49
C ALA A 283 11.40 23.03 8.10
N VAL A 284 10.31 22.79 8.84
CA VAL A 284 9.03 23.49 8.64
C VAL A 284 9.15 24.97 8.92
N ALA A 285 9.82 25.36 10.02
CA ALA A 285 10.07 26.76 10.33
C ALA A 285 10.85 27.50 9.23
N ARG A 286 11.76 26.81 8.53
CA ARG A 286 12.48 27.36 7.36
C ARG A 286 11.60 27.47 6.11
N LEU A 287 10.67 26.55 5.93
CA LEU A 287 9.76 26.53 4.77
C LEU A 287 8.67 27.59 4.87
N THR A 288 8.30 28.01 6.08
CA THR A 288 7.21 28.97 6.36
C THR A 288 7.70 30.42 6.48
N ARG A 289 8.99 30.66 6.50
CA ARG A 289 9.60 32.00 6.40
C ARG A 289 9.59 32.52 4.96
#